data_71b8337bbc54985615d49418c74a8001
#
_entry.id   71b8337bbc54985615d49418c74a8001
#
_cell.length_a   1.000
_cell.length_b   1.000
_cell.length_c   1.000
_cell.angle_alpha   90.00
_cell.angle_beta   90.00
_cell.angle_gamma   90.00
#
_symmetry.space_group_name_H-M   'P 1'
#
loop_
_entity.id
_entity.type
_entity.pdbx_description
1 polymer ?
#
loop_
_entity_poly.entity_id
_entity_poly.type
_entity_poly.pdbx_seq_one_letter_code
_entity_poly.pdbx_strand_id
1 'polypeptide(L)'
;HLSPMKQKLFILLGDVVSSRQIADRDLFQDRLNEMCRSINERYDNNIYAPFKTLKGLDEMGGVLKSISNFYNIISTVAESLYPQVMRCALVYDFVDTALDSRDVSRMDGPAFHRSSQSILELKKTERRISISVQDEILDRTLAGEINLLLLFRHDISPKQRKIIKEYELVKN
;
A
#
# COMPACT_ATOMS: atom_id res chain seq x y z
N HIS A 1 -25.88 17.94 19.76
CA HIS A 1 -24.48 17.57 19.47
C HIS A 1 -24.47 16.37 18.53
N LEU A 2 -24.08 16.59 17.29
CA LEU A 2 -23.76 15.49 16.39
C LEU A 2 -22.44 14.85 16.91
N SER A 3 -22.48 13.55 17.19
CA SER A 3 -21.26 12.80 17.48
C SER A 3 -20.26 12.98 16.32
N PRO A 4 -18.97 13.19 16.58
CA PRO A 4 -18.01 13.27 15.50
C PRO A 4 -18.11 12.01 14.64
N MET A 5 -18.18 12.18 13.31
CA MET A 5 -18.23 11.06 12.39
C MET A 5 -16.94 10.26 12.50
N LYS A 6 -17.10 8.96 12.71
CA LYS A 6 -16.00 7.99 12.67
C LYS A 6 -16.45 6.74 11.93
N GLN A 7 -15.56 6.15 11.21
CA GLN A 7 -15.82 4.94 10.43
C GLN A 7 -14.58 4.04 10.42
N LYS A 8 -14.79 2.74 10.50
CA LYS A 8 -13.73 1.77 10.26
C LYS A 8 -13.48 1.64 8.77
N LEU A 9 -12.24 1.81 8.37
CA LEU A 9 -11.78 1.72 7.00
C LEU A 9 -10.42 1.02 6.95
N PHE A 10 -10.04 0.59 5.75
CA PHE A 10 -8.74 -0.04 5.50
C PHE A 10 -7.74 1.03 5.06
N ILE A 11 -6.74 1.30 5.88
CA ILE A 11 -5.66 2.22 5.55
C ILE A 11 -4.49 1.42 5.00
N LEU A 12 -4.02 1.82 3.82
CA LEU A 12 -2.81 1.28 3.22
C LEU A 12 -1.77 2.37 3.12
N LEU A 13 -0.72 2.25 3.93
CA LEU A 13 0.46 3.13 3.86
C LEU A 13 1.63 2.38 3.25
N GLY A 14 2.44 3.08 2.49
CA GLY A 14 3.67 2.57 1.90
C GLY A 14 4.85 3.49 2.15
N ASP A 15 6.03 2.90 2.31
CA ASP A 15 7.30 3.59 2.53
C ASP A 15 8.39 2.96 1.66
N VAL A 16 9.08 3.78 0.87
CA VAL A 16 10.10 3.31 -0.07
C VAL A 16 11.38 2.95 0.67
N VAL A 17 11.88 1.73 0.46
CA VAL A 17 13.15 1.27 1.04
C VAL A 17 14.32 2.00 0.38
N SER A 18 15.21 2.56 1.21
CA SER A 18 16.45 3.23 0.73
C SER A 18 16.20 4.36 -0.27
N SER A 19 15.15 5.14 -0.08
CA SER A 19 14.75 6.23 -0.97
C SER A 19 15.88 7.24 -1.22
N ARG A 20 16.77 7.43 -0.24
CA ARG A 20 17.93 8.34 -0.35
C ARG A 20 18.96 7.90 -1.39
N GLN A 21 18.95 6.62 -1.78
CA GLN A 21 19.87 6.03 -2.76
C GLN A 21 19.36 6.12 -4.20
N ILE A 22 18.15 6.62 -4.41
CA ILE A 22 17.56 6.76 -5.74
C ILE A 22 18.29 7.86 -6.51
N ALA A 23 18.90 7.48 -7.65
CA ALA A 23 19.72 8.37 -8.45
C ALA A 23 18.90 9.45 -9.17
N ASP A 24 17.85 9.04 -9.88
CA ASP A 24 16.92 9.94 -10.58
C ASP A 24 15.64 10.08 -9.78
N ARG A 25 15.60 11.10 -8.91
CA ARG A 25 14.48 11.34 -8.01
C ARG A 25 13.24 11.82 -8.75
N ASP A 26 13.40 12.62 -9.80
CA ASP A 26 12.26 13.14 -10.58
C ASP A 26 11.57 12.02 -11.34
N LEU A 27 12.34 11.17 -12.01
CA LEU A 27 11.79 10.00 -12.70
C LEU A 27 11.07 9.06 -11.74
N PHE A 28 11.64 8.82 -10.57
CA PHE A 28 11.02 7.98 -9.55
C PHE A 28 9.71 8.59 -9.03
N GLN A 29 9.68 9.91 -8.81
CA GLN A 29 8.46 10.63 -8.41
C GLN A 29 7.36 10.47 -9.45
N ASP A 30 7.70 10.58 -10.73
CA ASP A 30 6.74 10.37 -11.84
C ASP A 30 6.18 8.95 -11.84
N ARG A 31 7.04 7.95 -11.61
CA ARG A 31 6.63 6.55 -11.50
C ARG A 31 5.71 6.32 -10.31
N LEU A 32 6.01 6.91 -9.17
CA LEU A 32 5.20 6.79 -7.96
C LEU A 32 3.82 7.43 -8.16
N ASN A 33 3.77 8.61 -8.75
CA ASN A 33 2.52 9.29 -9.08
C ASN A 33 1.69 8.51 -10.10
N GLU A 34 2.31 7.99 -11.13
CA GLU A 34 1.64 7.17 -12.15
C GLU A 34 1.09 5.88 -11.55
N MET A 35 1.82 5.23 -10.66
CA MET A 35 1.37 4.05 -9.93
C MET A 35 0.12 4.37 -9.10
N CYS A 36 0.12 5.45 -8.34
CA CYS A 36 -1.03 5.88 -7.56
C CYS A 36 -2.25 6.14 -8.46
N ARG A 37 -2.05 6.83 -9.57
CA ARG A 37 -3.11 7.09 -10.56
C ARG A 37 -3.69 5.80 -11.12
N SER A 38 -2.85 4.86 -11.52
CA SER A 38 -3.28 3.57 -12.06
C SER A 38 -4.11 2.77 -11.04
N ILE A 39 -3.70 2.74 -9.78
CA ILE A 39 -4.45 2.09 -8.70
C ILE A 39 -5.80 2.76 -8.53
N ASN A 40 -5.85 4.09 -8.50
CA ASN A 40 -7.07 4.84 -8.31
C ASN A 40 -8.08 4.61 -9.43
N GLU A 41 -7.63 4.56 -10.68
CA GLU A 41 -8.49 4.30 -11.84
C GLU A 41 -9.01 2.86 -11.86
N ARG A 42 -8.12 1.90 -11.61
CA ARG A 42 -8.47 0.47 -11.71
C ARG A 42 -9.40 -0.01 -10.61
N TYR A 43 -9.24 0.52 -9.40
CA TYR A 43 -9.96 0.05 -8.20
C TYR A 43 -10.85 1.13 -7.58
N ASP A 44 -11.33 2.09 -8.37
CA ASP A 44 -12.10 3.23 -7.88
C ASP A 44 -13.33 2.83 -7.08
N ASN A 45 -13.99 1.72 -7.44
CA ASN A 45 -15.15 1.19 -6.71
C ASN A 45 -14.84 0.79 -5.26
N ASN A 46 -13.58 0.44 -4.97
CA ASN A 46 -13.13 0.04 -3.65
C ASN A 46 -12.38 1.15 -2.91
N ILE A 47 -12.11 2.27 -3.56
CA ILE A 47 -11.34 3.36 -2.97
C ILE A 47 -12.26 4.33 -2.25
N TYR A 48 -11.98 4.57 -0.97
CA TYR A 48 -12.62 5.61 -0.18
C TYR A 48 -11.89 6.95 -0.33
N ALA A 49 -10.57 6.95 -0.15
CA ALA A 49 -9.71 8.11 -0.40
C ALA A 49 -8.59 7.72 -1.37
N PRO A 50 -8.40 8.46 -2.46
CA PRO A 50 -7.43 8.14 -3.50
C PRO A 50 -6.00 8.00 -2.98
N PHE A 51 -5.28 7.05 -3.55
CA PHE A 51 -3.83 6.90 -3.31
C PHE A 51 -3.09 8.12 -3.83
N LYS A 52 -2.18 8.61 -3.02
CA LYS A 52 -1.30 9.75 -3.36
C LYS A 52 0.01 9.67 -2.58
N THR A 53 1.00 10.41 -3.04
CA THR A 53 2.24 10.59 -2.31
C THR A 53 2.01 11.50 -1.09
N LEU A 54 2.61 11.17 0.05
CA LEU A 54 2.39 11.87 1.32
C LEU A 54 3.59 12.73 1.75
N LYS A 55 4.78 12.16 1.71
CA LYS A 55 6.01 12.86 2.11
C LYS A 55 7.07 12.68 1.02
N GLY A 56 7.03 13.55 0.03
CA GLY A 56 7.98 13.54 -1.07
C GLY A 56 8.03 12.21 -1.80
N LEU A 57 9.22 11.60 -1.90
CA LEU A 57 9.45 10.33 -2.57
C LEU A 57 9.29 9.10 -1.65
N ASP A 58 9.09 9.32 -0.36
CA ASP A 58 9.28 8.27 0.62
C ASP A 58 8.00 7.53 0.96
N GLU A 59 6.87 8.21 0.92
CA GLU A 59 5.61 7.67 1.39
C GLU A 59 4.47 7.84 0.39
N MET A 60 3.58 6.86 0.37
CA MET A 60 2.28 6.96 -0.26
C MET A 60 1.21 6.40 0.67
N GLY A 61 -0.03 6.76 0.43
CA GLY A 61 -1.15 6.20 1.18
C GLY A 61 -2.46 6.34 0.43
N GLY A 62 -3.39 5.48 0.82
CA GLY A 62 -4.75 5.48 0.34
C GLY A 62 -5.66 4.76 1.33
N VAL A 63 -6.97 4.90 1.12
CA VAL A 63 -7.99 4.32 1.99
C VAL A 63 -8.94 3.49 1.16
N LEU A 64 -9.12 2.23 1.56
CA LEU A 64 -9.98 1.26 0.91
C LEU A 64 -11.25 1.00 1.73
N LYS A 65 -12.35 0.71 1.03
CA LYS A 65 -13.61 0.28 1.64
C LYS A 65 -13.59 -1.18 2.05
N SER A 66 -12.82 -2.02 1.34
CA SER A 66 -12.70 -3.45 1.60
C SER A 66 -11.30 -3.96 1.27
N ILE A 67 -10.99 -5.18 1.71
CA ILE A 67 -9.71 -5.86 1.46
C ILE A 67 -9.62 -6.52 0.07
N SER A 68 -10.70 -6.57 -0.69
CA SER A 68 -10.83 -7.44 -1.87
C SER A 68 -9.76 -7.25 -2.95
N ASN A 69 -9.21 -6.05 -3.12
CA ASN A 69 -8.19 -5.75 -4.13
C ASN A 69 -6.78 -5.63 -3.54
N PHE A 70 -6.59 -5.97 -2.28
CA PHE A 70 -5.32 -5.72 -1.58
C PHE A 70 -4.13 -6.37 -2.28
N TYR A 71 -4.21 -7.66 -2.58
CA TYR A 71 -3.11 -8.37 -3.26
C TYR A 71 -2.80 -7.77 -4.63
N ASN A 72 -3.82 -7.43 -5.42
CA ASN A 72 -3.63 -6.83 -6.74
C ASN A 72 -2.98 -5.44 -6.64
N ILE A 73 -3.34 -4.66 -5.64
CA ILE A 73 -2.71 -3.36 -5.37
C ILE A 73 -1.24 -3.55 -5.01
N ILE A 74 -0.93 -4.47 -4.11
CA ILE A 74 0.46 -4.77 -3.70
C ILE A 74 1.29 -5.28 -4.89
N SER A 75 0.70 -6.11 -5.75
CA SER A 75 1.35 -6.58 -6.98
C SER A 75 1.65 -5.41 -7.93
N THR A 76 0.71 -4.49 -8.10
CA THR A 76 0.91 -3.28 -8.90
C THR A 76 2.04 -2.42 -8.36
N VAL A 77 2.09 -2.23 -7.04
CA VAL A 77 3.17 -1.50 -6.36
C VAL A 77 4.53 -2.16 -6.64
N ALA A 78 4.63 -3.46 -6.43
CA ALA A 78 5.87 -4.19 -6.64
C ALA A 78 6.37 -4.10 -8.09
N GLU A 79 5.48 -4.26 -9.06
CA GLU A 79 5.84 -4.19 -10.49
C GLU A 79 6.19 -2.76 -10.93
N SER A 80 5.43 -1.77 -10.48
CA SER A 80 5.62 -0.37 -10.88
C SER A 80 6.94 0.21 -10.39
N LEU A 81 7.39 -0.19 -9.21
CA LEU A 81 8.57 0.38 -8.56
C LEU A 81 9.83 -0.47 -8.73
N TYR A 82 9.73 -1.70 -9.27
CA TYR A 82 10.89 -2.55 -9.46
C TYR A 82 12.05 -1.79 -10.17
N PRO A 83 13.30 -1.89 -9.72
CA PRO A 83 13.82 -2.74 -8.64
C PRO A 83 13.67 -2.16 -7.22
N GLN A 84 13.11 -0.97 -7.07
CA GLN A 84 12.86 -0.40 -5.75
C GLN A 84 11.77 -1.17 -5.02
N VAL A 85 11.87 -1.20 -3.70
CA VAL A 85 10.96 -1.94 -2.82
C VAL A 85 10.19 -0.94 -1.96
N MET A 86 8.89 -1.20 -1.79
CA MET A 86 8.05 -0.47 -0.86
C MET A 86 7.60 -1.38 0.28
N ARG A 87 7.76 -0.93 1.51
CA ARG A 87 7.11 -1.54 2.68
C ARG A 87 5.70 -1.02 2.76
N CYS A 88 4.74 -1.91 2.99
CA CYS A 88 3.33 -1.54 3.08
C CYS A 88 2.70 -2.08 4.36
N ALA A 89 1.87 -1.26 5.00
CA ALA A 89 1.05 -1.66 6.14
C ALA A 89 -0.42 -1.47 5.80
N LEU A 90 -1.22 -2.53 6.01
CA LEU A 90 -2.68 -2.50 5.90
C LEU A 90 -3.27 -2.62 7.29
N VAL A 91 -4.07 -1.63 7.69
CA VAL A 91 -4.74 -1.60 9.00
C VAL A 91 -6.22 -1.31 8.82
N TYR A 92 -7.06 -2.10 9.48
CA TYR A 92 -8.50 -1.84 9.58
C TYR A 92 -8.82 -1.32 10.96
N ASP A 93 -9.18 -0.04 11.05
CA ASP A 93 -9.54 0.62 12.31
C ASP A 93 -10.30 1.92 12.02
N PHE A 94 -10.64 2.64 13.07
CA PHE A 94 -11.36 3.90 12.98
C PHE A 94 -10.52 5.02 12.36
N VAL A 95 -11.20 5.77 11.50
CA VAL A 95 -10.82 7.11 11.03
C VAL A 95 -11.85 8.08 11.62
N ASP A 96 -11.39 9.12 12.30
CA ASP A 96 -12.24 10.05 13.05
C ASP A 96 -12.01 11.52 12.70
N THR A 97 -11.01 11.81 11.90
CA THR A 97 -10.63 13.17 11.51
C THR A 97 -10.69 13.33 9.99
N ALA A 98 -11.33 14.39 9.54
CA ALA A 98 -11.46 14.77 8.12
C ALA A 98 -11.99 13.65 7.21
N LEU A 99 -12.88 12.81 7.72
CA LEU A 99 -13.43 11.66 7.01
C LEU A 99 -14.08 12.07 5.68
N ASP A 100 -14.85 13.15 5.67
CA ASP A 100 -15.54 13.65 4.48
C ASP A 100 -14.63 14.29 3.44
N SER A 101 -13.41 14.65 3.82
CA SER A 101 -12.45 15.24 2.87
C SER A 101 -12.06 14.27 1.77
N ARG A 102 -12.09 12.96 2.05
CA ARG A 102 -11.58 11.90 1.19
C ARG A 102 -10.16 12.20 0.68
N ASP A 103 -9.40 12.87 1.51
CA ASP A 103 -8.00 13.21 1.26
C ASP A 103 -7.14 12.57 2.36
N VAL A 104 -6.40 11.55 1.98
CA VAL A 104 -5.59 10.76 2.92
C VAL A 104 -4.55 11.61 3.66
N SER A 105 -4.11 12.73 3.09
CA SER A 105 -3.16 13.63 3.74
C SER A 105 -3.78 14.47 4.87
N ARG A 106 -5.11 14.56 4.91
CA ARG A 106 -5.87 15.31 5.93
C ARG A 106 -6.56 14.41 6.95
N MET A 107 -6.81 13.15 6.56
CA MET A 107 -7.47 12.17 7.42
C MET A 107 -6.56 11.72 8.55
N ASP A 108 -7.15 11.40 9.69
CA ASP A 108 -6.42 10.88 10.85
C ASP A 108 -7.32 10.00 11.74
N GLY A 109 -6.71 9.36 12.72
CA GLY A 109 -7.36 8.51 13.69
C GLY A 109 -6.54 7.27 14.04
N PRO A 110 -7.10 6.35 14.85
CA PRO A 110 -6.41 5.13 15.26
C PRO A 110 -5.84 4.31 14.11
N ALA A 111 -6.56 4.22 12.98
CA ALA A 111 -6.10 3.49 11.81
C ALA A 111 -4.78 4.06 11.26
N PHE A 112 -4.64 5.37 11.21
CA PHE A 112 -3.42 6.04 10.73
C PHE A 112 -2.26 5.89 11.71
N HIS A 113 -2.52 6.05 13.01
CA HIS A 113 -1.51 5.88 14.05
C HIS A 113 -0.94 4.45 14.04
N ARG A 114 -1.82 3.44 13.96
CA ARG A 114 -1.41 2.04 13.87
C ARG A 114 -0.67 1.71 12.59
N SER A 115 -1.09 2.29 11.46
CA SER A 115 -0.41 2.11 10.17
C SER A 115 1.01 2.66 10.21
N SER A 116 1.19 3.87 10.75
CA SER A 116 2.51 4.48 10.92
C SER A 116 3.41 3.66 11.84
N GLN A 117 2.87 3.15 12.93
CA GLN A 117 3.60 2.27 13.85
C GLN A 117 4.02 0.96 13.17
N SER A 118 3.13 0.37 12.38
CA SER A 118 3.44 -0.85 11.62
C SER A 118 4.56 -0.64 10.61
N ILE A 119 4.59 0.50 9.92
CA ILE A 119 5.72 0.85 9.03
C ILE A 119 7.04 0.95 9.82
N LEU A 120 7.04 1.60 10.98
CA LEU A 120 8.25 1.71 11.82
C LEU A 120 8.76 0.33 12.27
N GLU A 121 7.85 -0.58 12.60
CA GLU A 121 8.21 -1.95 12.96
C GLU A 121 8.77 -2.74 11.77
N LEU A 122 8.18 -2.59 10.58
CA LEU A 122 8.68 -3.22 9.34
C LEU A 122 10.11 -2.79 9.02
N LYS A 123 10.45 -1.51 9.27
CA LYS A 123 11.81 -0.99 9.03
C LYS A 123 12.90 -1.71 9.83
N LYS A 124 12.54 -2.41 10.90
CA LYS A 124 13.44 -3.22 11.73
C LYS A 124 13.58 -4.67 11.23
N THR A 125 12.91 -5.01 10.16
CA THR A 125 12.84 -6.38 9.62
C THR A 125 13.16 -6.38 8.12
N GLU A 126 13.33 -7.59 7.55
CA GLU A 126 13.40 -7.81 6.11
C GLU A 126 12.01 -7.96 5.45
N ARG A 127 10.94 -7.91 6.24
CA ARG A 127 9.58 -8.05 5.73
C ARG A 127 9.10 -6.78 5.05
N ARG A 128 8.23 -6.93 4.05
CA ARG A 128 7.69 -5.84 3.23
C ARG A 128 6.25 -5.49 3.58
N ILE A 129 5.50 -6.43 4.14
CA ILE A 129 4.06 -6.30 4.38
C ILE A 129 3.74 -6.57 5.83
N SER A 130 2.93 -5.69 6.42
CA SER A 130 2.26 -5.88 7.70
C SER A 130 0.76 -5.75 7.51
N ILE A 131 0.00 -6.65 8.11
CA ILE A 131 -1.47 -6.67 8.05
C ILE A 131 -2.01 -6.71 9.47
N SER A 132 -2.98 -5.84 9.76
CA SER A 132 -3.67 -5.78 11.06
C SER A 132 -5.15 -5.45 10.81
N VAL A 133 -5.94 -6.44 10.38
CA VAL A 133 -7.33 -6.24 9.94
C VAL A 133 -8.36 -6.99 10.76
N GLN A 134 -8.02 -8.13 11.39
CA GLN A 134 -8.98 -8.94 12.13
C GLN A 134 -8.38 -9.62 13.35
N ASP A 135 -7.60 -10.67 13.10
CA ASP A 135 -7.07 -11.62 14.05
C ASP A 135 -5.56 -11.70 13.88
N GLU A 136 -4.83 -11.68 14.99
CA GLU A 136 -3.37 -11.63 14.95
C GLU A 136 -2.74 -12.82 14.22
N ILE A 137 -3.31 -14.02 14.37
CA ILE A 137 -2.82 -15.23 13.72
C ILE A 137 -3.08 -15.17 12.21
N LEU A 138 -4.31 -14.82 11.80
CA LEU A 138 -4.66 -14.65 10.40
C LEU A 138 -3.85 -13.53 9.74
N ASP A 139 -3.69 -12.41 10.42
CA ASP A 139 -2.91 -11.27 9.94
C ASP A 139 -1.46 -11.66 9.68
N ARG A 140 -0.83 -12.38 10.61
CA ARG A 140 0.54 -12.89 10.45
C ARG A 140 0.66 -13.93 9.34
N THR A 141 -0.30 -14.84 9.23
CA THR A 141 -0.29 -15.89 8.20
C THR A 141 -0.41 -15.27 6.81
N LEU A 142 -1.37 -14.38 6.61
CA LEU A 142 -1.59 -13.70 5.33
C LEU A 142 -0.41 -12.80 4.95
N ALA A 143 0.11 -12.04 5.90
CA ALA A 143 1.29 -11.21 5.68
C ALA A 143 2.52 -12.08 5.34
N GLY A 144 2.69 -13.22 5.99
CA GLY A 144 3.77 -14.16 5.71
C GLY A 144 3.71 -14.71 4.29
N GLU A 145 2.54 -15.12 3.83
CA GLU A 145 2.34 -15.61 2.46
C GLU A 145 2.63 -14.54 1.41
N ILE A 146 2.13 -13.32 1.61
CA ILE A 146 2.37 -12.21 0.69
C ILE A 146 3.84 -11.81 0.68
N ASN A 147 4.51 -11.74 1.82
CA ASN A 147 5.94 -11.45 1.91
C ASN A 147 6.77 -12.49 1.15
N LEU A 148 6.43 -13.77 1.25
CA LEU A 148 7.10 -14.83 0.51
C LEU A 148 6.91 -14.67 -1.00
N LEU A 149 5.69 -14.40 -1.45
CA LEU A 149 5.38 -14.18 -2.87
C LEU A 149 6.11 -12.95 -3.43
N LEU A 150 6.19 -11.86 -2.68
CA LEU A 150 6.92 -10.67 -3.09
C LEU A 150 8.42 -10.90 -3.19
N LEU A 151 8.99 -11.65 -2.26
CA LEU A 151 10.40 -12.05 -2.29
C LEU A 151 10.70 -12.87 -3.55
N PHE A 152 9.88 -13.87 -3.83
CA PHE A 152 10.00 -14.71 -5.02
C PHE A 152 9.89 -13.88 -6.31
N ARG A 153 8.92 -12.97 -6.42
CA ARG A 153 8.76 -12.07 -7.57
C ARG A 153 9.96 -11.17 -7.79
N HIS A 154 10.56 -10.67 -6.73
CA HIS A 154 11.73 -9.78 -6.82
C HIS A 154 12.94 -10.48 -7.46
N ASP A 155 13.10 -11.78 -7.21
CA ASP A 155 14.25 -12.58 -7.68
C ASP A 155 14.06 -13.15 -9.10
N ILE A 156 12.87 -13.04 -9.70
CA ILE A 156 12.64 -13.51 -11.07
C ILE A 156 13.23 -12.56 -12.12
N SER A 157 13.59 -13.11 -13.28
CA SER A 157 14.14 -12.35 -14.39
C SER A 157 13.08 -11.40 -15.00
N PRO A 158 13.51 -10.31 -15.69
CA PRO A 158 12.59 -9.42 -16.42
C PRO A 158 11.68 -10.16 -17.41
N LYS A 159 12.20 -11.20 -18.10
CA LYS A 159 11.42 -12.02 -19.02
C LYS A 159 10.32 -12.82 -18.31
N GLN A 160 10.67 -13.49 -17.21
CA GLN A 160 9.71 -14.24 -16.40
C GLN A 160 8.64 -13.31 -15.81
N ARG A 161 9.03 -12.12 -15.38
CA ARG A 161 8.13 -11.09 -14.87
C ARG A 161 7.11 -10.65 -15.92
N LYS A 162 7.55 -10.44 -17.15
CA LYS A 162 6.67 -10.09 -18.26
C LYS A 162 5.64 -11.18 -18.54
N ILE A 163 6.04 -12.45 -18.55
CA ILE A 163 5.16 -13.60 -18.74
C ILE A 163 4.09 -13.66 -17.65
N ILE A 164 4.49 -13.51 -16.38
CA ILE A 164 3.56 -13.52 -15.25
C ILE A 164 2.54 -12.39 -15.36
N LYS A 165 2.99 -11.18 -15.70
CA LYS A 165 2.13 -10.01 -15.89
C LYS A 165 1.10 -10.22 -16.99
N GLU A 166 1.51 -10.77 -18.14
CA GLU A 166 0.60 -11.08 -19.25
C GLU A 166 -0.43 -12.14 -18.83
N TYR A 167 -0.01 -13.18 -18.11
CA TYR A 167 -0.90 -14.20 -17.59
C TYR A 167 -1.96 -13.66 -16.62
N GLU A 168 -1.56 -12.79 -15.71
CA GLU A 168 -2.48 -12.16 -14.75
C GLU A 168 -3.50 -11.25 -15.44
N LEU A 169 -3.12 -10.56 -16.52
CA LEU A 169 -4.02 -9.71 -17.30
C LEU A 169 -5.10 -10.53 -18.05
N VAL A 170 -4.79 -11.76 -18.45
CA VAL A 170 -5.74 -12.63 -19.15
C VAL A 170 -6.75 -13.26 -18.20
N LYS A 171 -6.41 -13.41 -16.91
CA LYS A 171 -7.29 -14.01 -15.90
C LYS A 171 -8.32 -13.04 -15.31
N ASN A 172 -8.15 -11.76 -15.48
CA ASN A 172 -9.05 -10.72 -15.02
C ASN A 172 -9.90 -10.19 -16.18
#